data_b78fbdcc1bcb64fcfd85a32d7ec66f31
#
_entry.id   b78fbdcc1bcb64fcfd85a32d7ec66f31
#
_cell.length_a   1.000
_cell.length_b   1.000
_cell.length_c   1.000
_cell.angle_alpha   90.00
_cell.angle_beta   90.00
_cell.angle_gamma   90.00
#
_symmetry.space_group_name_H-M   'P 1'
#
loop_
_entity.id
_entity.type
_entity.pdbx_description
1 polymer ?
#
loop_
_entity_poly.entity_id
_entity_poly.type
_entity_poly.pdbx_seq_one_letter_code
_entity_poly.pdbx_strand_id
1 'polypeptide(L)'
;MDNMKEMRNKVQDGKYNLTLEVAEGAYFGTYDDVDTKSGEELVRNYLRSNSDDARFNDIKIKYNKNRHTVRVTAELNYDNNTHTDYSNRGKLM
;
A
#
# COMPACT_ATOMS: atom_id res chain seq x y z
N MET A 1 10.00 -4.45 8.95
CA MET A 1 10.87 -3.31 8.62
C MET A 1 10.61 -2.16 9.58
N ASP A 2 11.65 -1.75 10.26
CA ASP A 2 11.48 -0.82 11.38
C ASP A 2 11.32 0.64 10.97
N ASN A 3 11.65 0.96 9.72
CA ASN A 3 11.65 2.34 9.25
C ASN A 3 10.41 2.72 8.46
N MET A 4 9.39 1.90 8.51
CA MET A 4 8.19 2.15 7.75
C MET A 4 6.96 2.06 8.64
N LYS A 5 6.11 3.06 8.56
CA LYS A 5 4.81 3.07 9.23
C LYS A 5 3.73 2.77 8.21
N GLU A 6 2.79 1.96 8.62
CA GLU A 6 1.65 1.63 7.79
C GLU A 6 0.37 2.14 8.44
N MET A 7 -0.47 2.78 7.62
CA MET A 7 -1.81 3.14 8.04
C MET A 7 -2.77 2.67 6.97
N ARG A 8 -3.83 2.02 7.38
CA ARG A 8 -4.81 1.47 6.46
C ARG A 8 -6.20 1.83 6.93
N ASN A 9 -6.95 2.53 6.10
CA ASN A 9 -8.30 2.97 6.42
C ASN A 9 -9.29 2.35 5.46
N LYS A 10 -10.34 1.75 6.00
CA LYS A 10 -11.39 1.17 5.18
C LYS A 10 -12.24 2.30 4.61
N VAL A 11 -12.44 2.28 3.29
CA VAL A 11 -13.30 3.24 2.59
C VAL A 11 -14.70 2.65 2.42
N GLN A 12 -14.76 1.42 1.97
CA GLN A 12 -16.00 0.66 1.82
C GLN A 12 -15.61 -0.81 1.69
N ASP A 13 -16.58 -1.69 1.58
CA ASP A 13 -16.30 -3.11 1.48
C ASP A 13 -15.38 -3.38 0.29
N GLY A 14 -14.26 -4.03 0.57
CA GLY A 14 -13.27 -4.36 -0.44
C GLY A 14 -12.36 -3.22 -0.84
N LYS A 15 -12.52 -2.03 -0.26
CA LYS A 15 -11.68 -0.87 -0.60
C LYS A 15 -11.06 -0.26 0.63
N TYR A 16 -9.74 0.00 0.53
CA TYR A 16 -8.99 0.62 1.61
C TYR A 16 -8.05 1.67 1.06
N ASN A 17 -7.76 2.66 1.87
CA ASN A 17 -6.67 3.60 1.60
C ASN A 17 -5.46 3.18 2.40
N LEU A 18 -4.36 2.95 1.71
CA LEU A 18 -3.10 2.57 2.33
C LEU A 18 -2.16 3.77 2.34
N THR A 19 -1.53 4.02 3.48
CA THR A 19 -0.48 5.02 3.58
C THR A 19 0.76 4.36 4.15
N LEU A 20 1.87 4.46 3.43
CA LEU A 20 3.15 3.98 3.88
C LEU A 20 4.06 5.18 4.07
N GLU A 21 4.62 5.32 5.27
CA GLU A 21 5.54 6.40 5.57
C GLU A 21 6.90 5.79 5.88
N VAL A 22 7.90 6.15 5.09
CA VAL A 22 9.23 5.55 5.14
C VAL A 22 10.24 6.61 5.50
N ALA A 23 11.17 6.30 6.41
CA ALA A 23 12.26 7.21 6.73
C ALA A 23 13.07 7.48 5.45
N GLU A 24 13.51 8.74 5.28
CA GLU A 24 14.20 9.13 4.05
C GLU A 24 15.45 8.30 3.79
N GLY A 25 16.21 7.95 4.83
CA GLY A 25 17.41 7.14 4.67
C GLY A 25 17.09 5.76 4.12
N ALA A 26 16.01 5.15 4.62
CA ALA A 26 15.59 3.83 4.13
C ALA A 26 15.08 3.93 2.70
N TYR A 27 14.32 4.97 2.39
CA TYR A 27 13.78 5.15 1.04
C TYR A 27 14.91 5.35 0.03
N PHE A 28 15.79 6.32 0.28
CA PHE A 28 16.84 6.64 -0.68
C PHE A 28 17.98 5.60 -0.73
N GLY A 29 17.98 4.68 0.23
CA GLY A 29 18.87 3.52 0.15
C GLY A 29 18.41 2.50 -0.88
N THR A 30 17.15 2.57 -1.29
CA THR A 30 16.55 1.64 -2.24
C THR A 30 16.18 2.30 -3.56
N TYR A 31 15.63 3.52 -3.49
CA TYR A 31 15.12 4.24 -4.68
C TYR A 31 15.85 5.55 -4.85
N ASP A 32 16.12 5.92 -6.10
CA ASP A 32 16.84 7.16 -6.41
C ASP A 32 15.90 8.36 -6.50
N ASP A 33 14.67 8.14 -6.93
CA ASP A 33 13.74 9.22 -7.24
C ASP A 33 12.46 9.12 -6.43
N VAL A 34 11.83 10.28 -6.25
CA VAL A 34 10.50 10.36 -5.65
C VAL A 34 9.51 10.54 -6.80
N ASP A 35 9.06 9.43 -7.36
CA ASP A 35 8.12 9.46 -8.48
C ASP A 35 7.09 8.34 -8.34
N THR A 36 6.07 8.38 -9.20
CA THR A 36 4.97 7.43 -9.14
C THR A 36 5.46 6.00 -9.31
N LYS A 37 6.43 5.78 -10.18
CA LYS A 37 6.97 4.45 -10.44
C LYS A 37 7.63 3.86 -9.19
N SER A 38 8.41 4.67 -8.49
CA SER A 38 9.05 4.21 -7.26
C SER A 38 8.03 3.95 -6.17
N GLY A 39 7.00 4.81 -6.08
CA GLY A 39 5.91 4.58 -5.13
C GLY A 39 5.17 3.30 -5.43
N GLU A 40 4.94 3.03 -6.70
CA GLU A 40 4.27 1.80 -7.13
C GLU A 40 5.09 0.57 -6.74
N GLU A 41 6.39 0.60 -6.94
CA GLU A 41 7.25 -0.50 -6.55
C GLU A 41 7.24 -0.71 -5.04
N LEU A 42 7.26 0.38 -4.29
CA LEU A 42 7.23 0.29 -2.84
C LEU A 42 5.96 -0.40 -2.35
N VAL A 43 4.81 0.01 -2.89
CA VAL A 43 3.53 -0.60 -2.53
C VAL A 43 3.49 -2.06 -2.94
N ARG A 44 3.95 -2.37 -4.14
CA ARG A 44 3.97 -3.75 -4.64
C ARG A 44 4.82 -4.64 -3.74
N ASN A 45 6.00 -4.17 -3.37
CA ASN A 45 6.90 -4.95 -2.50
C ASN A 45 6.32 -5.11 -1.10
N TYR A 46 5.68 -4.07 -0.60
CA TYR A 46 5.02 -4.14 0.71
C TYR A 46 3.92 -5.21 0.70
N LEU A 47 3.05 -5.18 -0.31
CA LEU A 47 1.97 -6.15 -0.40
C LEU A 47 2.51 -7.57 -0.54
N ARG A 48 3.53 -7.73 -1.36
CA ARG A 48 4.15 -9.04 -1.57
C ARG A 48 4.76 -9.57 -0.29
N SER A 49 5.42 -8.72 0.47
CA SER A 49 6.04 -9.12 1.74
C SER A 49 5.03 -9.59 2.77
N ASN A 50 3.80 -9.08 2.67
CA ASN A 50 2.73 -9.43 3.60
C ASN A 50 1.80 -10.49 3.02
N SER A 51 2.16 -11.07 1.88
CA SER A 51 1.32 -12.05 1.20
C SER A 51 -0.09 -11.50 0.94
N ASP A 52 -0.16 -10.22 0.62
CA ASP A 52 -1.42 -9.51 0.41
C ASP A 52 -1.70 -9.50 -1.09
N ASP A 53 -2.87 -9.97 -1.48
CA ASP A 53 -3.24 -10.08 -2.89
C ASP A 53 -4.09 -8.92 -3.38
N ALA A 54 -4.16 -7.83 -2.63
CA ALA A 54 -4.90 -6.66 -3.04
C ALA A 54 -4.34 -6.10 -4.35
N ARG A 55 -5.22 -5.56 -5.17
CA ARG A 55 -4.82 -4.75 -6.31
C ARG A 55 -4.71 -3.33 -5.82
N PHE A 56 -3.79 -2.59 -6.40
CA PHE A 56 -3.62 -1.20 -6.01
C PHE A 56 -3.67 -0.28 -7.20
N ASN A 57 -4.12 0.94 -6.96
CA ASN A 57 -4.14 1.98 -7.96
C ASN A 57 -4.07 3.34 -7.27
N ASP A 58 -4.07 4.40 -8.05
CA ASP A 58 -4.07 5.78 -7.54
C ASP A 58 -2.89 6.03 -6.62
N ILE A 59 -1.70 5.69 -7.12
CA ILE A 59 -0.46 5.88 -6.36
C ILE A 59 -0.11 7.35 -6.29
N LYS A 60 0.17 7.83 -5.07
CA LYS A 60 0.68 9.18 -4.84
C LYS A 60 1.89 9.08 -3.95
N ILE A 61 2.88 9.92 -4.20
CA ILE A 61 4.11 9.92 -3.42
C ILE A 61 4.50 11.35 -3.10
N LYS A 62 4.96 11.55 -1.88
CA LYS A 62 5.34 12.88 -1.42
C LYS A 62 6.53 12.78 -0.49
N TYR A 63 7.53 13.61 -0.72
CA TYR A 63 8.70 13.69 0.13
C TYR A 63 8.55 14.89 1.07
N ASN A 64 8.63 14.65 2.35
CA ASN A 64 8.58 15.70 3.36
C ASN A 64 9.96 15.89 3.98
N LYS A 65 10.64 16.93 3.54
CA LYS A 65 12.01 17.20 4.00
C LYS A 65 12.04 17.55 5.47
N ASN A 66 11.02 18.23 5.97
CA ASN A 66 10.99 18.66 7.37
C ASN A 66 10.90 17.48 8.32
N ARG A 67 10.19 16.44 7.91
CA ARG A 67 10.01 15.24 8.72
C ARG A 67 10.98 14.13 8.35
N HIS A 68 11.77 14.34 7.30
CA HIS A 68 12.70 13.34 6.77
C HIS A 68 12.01 12.03 6.43
N THR A 69 10.84 12.12 5.82
CA THR A 69 10.06 10.95 5.44
C THR A 69 9.55 11.05 4.01
N VAL A 70 9.32 9.88 3.42
CA VAL A 70 8.65 9.78 2.12
C VAL A 70 7.35 9.04 2.38
N ARG A 71 6.24 9.64 1.94
CA ARG A 71 4.91 9.06 2.13
C ARG A 71 4.35 8.61 0.80
N VAL A 72 3.90 7.36 0.76
CA VAL A 72 3.25 6.80 -0.42
C VAL A 72 1.84 6.41 -0.03
N THR A 73 0.86 6.84 -0.84
CA THR A 73 -0.53 6.46 -0.62
C THR A 73 -1.03 5.69 -1.83
N ALA A 74 -1.92 4.76 -1.58
CA ALA A 74 -2.50 3.93 -2.64
C ALA A 74 -3.92 3.53 -2.25
N GLU A 75 -4.73 3.27 -3.25
CA GLU A 75 -6.04 2.66 -3.03
C GLU A 75 -5.88 1.16 -3.23
N LEU A 76 -6.33 0.38 -2.25
CA LEU A 76 -6.30 -1.07 -2.32
C LEU A 76 -7.68 -1.60 -2.63
N ASN A 77 -7.76 -2.55 -3.55
CA ASN A 77 -9.02 -3.20 -3.93
C ASN A 77 -8.87 -4.71 -3.76
N TYR A 78 -9.81 -5.31 -3.03
CA TYR A 78 -9.88 -6.75 -2.83
C TYR A 78 -11.07 -7.27 -3.60
N ASP A 79 -10.80 -8.11 -4.53
CA ASP A 79 -11.91 -8.68 -5.31
C ASP A 79 -12.60 -9.74 -4.50
N ASN A 80 -13.68 -9.80 -4.15
CA ASN A 80 -14.28 -10.84 -3.49
C ASN A 80 -15.31 -11.42 -3.80
N ASN A 81 -14.62 -10.97 -4.19
CA ASN A 81 -14.80 -11.47 -4.45
C ASN A 81 -15.49 -11.77 -4.41
N THR A 82 -15.74 -11.81 -4.54
CA THR A 82 -15.98 -12.05 -4.51
C THR A 82 -16.42 -12.66 -4.19
N HIS A 83 -16.75 -12.63 -4.62
CA HIS A 83 -16.48 -13.28 -4.39
C HIS A 83 -16.63 -13.64 -3.61
N THR A 84 -17.06 -13.78 -3.67
CA THR A 84 -16.69 -14.17 -3.09
C THR A 84 -17.01 -14.45 -2.34
N ASP A 85 -17.51 -14.41 -2.49
CA ASP A 85 -17.29 -14.59 -1.90
C ASP A 85 -17.59 -15.11 -1.31
N TYR A 86 -18.09 -15.58 -1.37
CA TYR A 86 -17.90 -16.00 -0.92
C TYR A 86 -18.14 -16.31 -0.19
N SER A 87 -18.70 -16.23 -0.38
CA SER A 87 -18.34 -16.40 0.12
C SER A 87 -18.70 -16.87 0.65
N ASN A 88 -19.09 -16.94 0.49
CA ASN A 88 -18.90 -17.25 0.89
C ASN A 88 -19.21 -17.83 1.36
N ARG A 89 -19.44 -17.63 1.34
CA ARG A 89 -19.28 -17.80 1.66
C ARG A 89 -19.34 -18.40 2.02
N GLY A 90 -20.19 -18.04 2.04
CA GLY A 90 -19.65 -18.25 2.16
C GLY A 90 -19.91 -18.83 2.28
N LYS A 91 -20.05 -19.25 2.19
CA LYS A 91 -19.76 -19.49 2.15
C LYS A 91 -19.67 -20.07 2.37
N LEU A 92 -20.40 -20.02 2.29
CA LEU A 92 -19.82 -20.27 2.34
C LEU A 92 -19.89 -20.66 2.61
N MET A 93 -20.24 -20.19 2.57
CA MET A 93 -19.59 -20.15 2.69
C MET A 93 -19.45 -20.41 2.79
#